data_8790ef07d5555e252ed82fadb940b2ad
#
_entry.id   8790ef07d5555e252ed82fadb940b2ad
#
_cell.length_a   1.000
_cell.length_b   1.000
_cell.length_c   1.000
_cell.angle_alpha   90.00
_cell.angle_beta   90.00
_cell.angle_gamma   90.00
#
_symmetry.space_group_name_H-M   'P 1'
#
loop_
_entity.id
_entity.type
_entity.pdbx_description
1 polymer ?
#
loop_
_entity_poly.entity_id
_entity_poly.type
_entity_poly.pdbx_seq_one_letter_code
_entity_poly.pdbx_strand_id
1 'polypeptide(L)'
;MRKTVAILSACGFILSMSYAVLGAQGKASAGVYTAEQAARGEATYKEQCAAWHGDNLEGSGPMPPLAGADFLMNWQGKSIGDLYEKIQTTMPATAPGTLMPAQTADLLAFMLKSSKYPAGSTALEGKVEALLPISLDAPK
;
A
#
# COMPACT_ATOMS: atom_id res chain seq x y z
N MET A 1 -54.76 -44.04 -34.43
CA MET A 1 -54.58 -43.03 -33.40
C MET A 1 -53.06 -42.84 -33.15
N ARG A 2 -52.46 -41.83 -33.72
CA ARG A 2 -51.01 -41.53 -33.55
C ARG A 2 -50.92 -40.33 -32.65
N LYS A 3 -50.36 -40.48 -31.45
CA LYS A 3 -50.08 -39.39 -30.51
C LYS A 3 -48.69 -38.88 -30.78
N THR A 4 -48.59 -37.68 -31.32
CA THR A 4 -47.33 -36.92 -31.51
C THR A 4 -46.98 -36.25 -30.18
N VAL A 5 -45.83 -36.65 -29.61
CA VAL A 5 -45.24 -35.98 -28.45
C VAL A 5 -44.32 -34.87 -28.95
N ALA A 6 -44.67 -33.63 -28.67
CA ALA A 6 -43.82 -32.50 -28.96
C ALA A 6 -42.80 -32.32 -27.79
N ILE A 7 -41.52 -32.46 -28.11
CA ILE A 7 -40.41 -32.20 -27.19
C ILE A 7 -40.09 -30.70 -27.29
N LEU A 8 -40.46 -29.93 -26.26
CA LEU A 8 -40.02 -28.52 -26.11
C LEU A 8 -38.57 -28.51 -25.58
N SER A 9 -37.64 -28.19 -26.47
CA SER A 9 -36.25 -27.94 -26.13
C SER A 9 -36.13 -26.55 -25.51
N ALA A 10 -36.02 -26.46 -24.18
CA ALA A 10 -35.71 -25.24 -23.46
C ALA A 10 -34.21 -24.97 -23.54
N CYS A 11 -33.80 -24.11 -24.48
CA CYS A 11 -32.42 -23.62 -24.59
C CYS A 11 -32.18 -22.59 -23.48
N GLY A 12 -31.62 -23.04 -22.36
CA GLY A 12 -31.24 -22.20 -21.26
C GLY A 12 -30.03 -21.34 -21.64
N PHE A 13 -30.25 -20.07 -21.92
CA PHE A 13 -29.20 -19.07 -22.11
C PHE A 13 -28.60 -18.74 -20.75
N ILE A 14 -27.48 -19.36 -20.37
CA ILE A 14 -26.71 -19.00 -19.20
C ILE A 14 -25.96 -17.72 -19.54
N LEU A 15 -26.49 -16.58 -19.12
CA LEU A 15 -25.83 -15.31 -19.18
C LEU A 15 -24.69 -15.31 -18.15
N SER A 16 -23.46 -15.60 -18.60
CA SER A 16 -22.27 -15.48 -17.77
C SER A 16 -22.02 -14.00 -17.49
N MET A 17 -22.48 -13.50 -16.36
CA MET A 17 -22.14 -12.18 -15.86
C MET A 17 -20.66 -12.21 -15.42
N SER A 18 -19.76 -11.81 -16.33
CA SER A 18 -18.38 -11.49 -16.00
C SER A 18 -18.40 -10.25 -15.11
N TYR A 19 -18.28 -10.43 -13.79
CA TYR A 19 -17.98 -9.34 -12.88
C TYR A 19 -16.55 -8.91 -13.14
N ALA A 20 -16.37 -7.83 -13.91
CA ALA A 20 -15.12 -7.11 -13.92
C ALA A 20 -14.94 -6.53 -12.52
N VAL A 21 -14.07 -7.14 -11.71
CA VAL A 21 -13.57 -6.53 -10.49
C VAL A 21 -12.69 -5.36 -10.96
N LEU A 22 -13.29 -4.20 -11.15
CA LEU A 22 -12.52 -2.95 -11.19
C LEU A 22 -11.92 -2.83 -9.79
N GLY A 23 -10.65 -3.18 -9.66
CA GLY A 23 -9.90 -2.90 -8.46
C GLY A 23 -10.03 -1.41 -8.17
N ALA A 24 -10.77 -1.06 -7.12
CA ALA A 24 -10.89 0.31 -6.68
C ALA A 24 -9.47 0.81 -6.39
N GLN A 25 -8.99 1.77 -7.18
CA GLN A 25 -7.71 2.42 -6.93
C GLN A 25 -7.84 3.17 -5.60
N GLY A 26 -7.17 2.66 -4.58
CA GLY A 26 -7.13 3.29 -3.26
C GLY A 26 -6.33 4.59 -3.30
N LYS A 27 -6.62 5.46 -2.35
CA LYS A 27 -5.86 6.69 -2.10
C LYS A 27 -5.32 6.67 -0.68
N ALA A 28 -4.07 7.06 -0.49
CA ALA A 28 -3.47 7.15 0.84
C ALA A 28 -4.28 8.05 1.78
N SER A 29 -4.86 9.14 1.23
CA SER A 29 -5.73 10.07 1.98
C SER A 29 -7.05 9.47 2.49
N ALA A 30 -7.40 8.25 2.07
CA ALA A 30 -8.60 7.54 2.54
C ALA A 30 -8.38 6.75 3.86
N GLY A 31 -7.17 6.73 4.42
CA GLY A 31 -6.86 6.00 5.64
C GLY A 31 -6.60 4.51 5.37
N VAL A 32 -5.41 4.22 4.86
CA VAL A 32 -5.02 2.88 4.36
C VAL A 32 -4.14 2.10 5.33
N TYR A 33 -3.90 2.61 6.53
CA TYR A 33 -3.10 1.98 7.59
C TYR A 33 -3.79 2.13 8.94
N THR A 34 -3.41 1.33 9.94
CA THR A 34 -3.91 1.49 11.32
C THR A 34 -2.92 2.24 12.20
N ALA A 35 -3.43 2.85 13.27
CA ALA A 35 -2.58 3.57 14.23
C ALA A 35 -1.57 2.63 14.92
N GLU A 36 -1.98 1.39 15.22
CA GLU A 36 -1.12 0.38 15.82
C GLU A 36 0.00 -0.03 14.85
N GLN A 37 -0.32 -0.12 13.55
CA GLN A 37 0.68 -0.40 12.52
C GLN A 37 1.72 0.71 12.46
N ALA A 38 1.30 1.97 12.47
CA ALA A 38 2.22 3.11 12.49
C ALA A 38 3.09 3.15 13.76
N ALA A 39 2.56 2.73 14.91
CA ALA A 39 3.33 2.65 16.16
C ALA A 39 4.44 1.58 16.09
N ARG A 40 4.16 0.41 15.50
CA ARG A 40 5.20 -0.61 15.25
C ARG A 40 6.25 -0.11 14.26
N GLY A 41 5.80 0.59 13.20
CA GLY A 41 6.68 1.21 12.22
C GLY A 41 7.62 2.25 12.83
N GLU A 42 7.13 3.05 13.78
CA GLU A 42 7.96 4.00 14.52
C GLU A 42 9.07 3.31 15.31
N ALA A 43 8.79 2.19 15.98
CA ALA A 43 9.81 1.42 16.68
C ALA A 43 10.89 0.88 15.74
N THR A 44 10.47 0.26 14.62
CA THR A 44 11.39 -0.23 13.58
C THR A 44 12.21 0.91 12.97
N TYR A 45 11.59 2.07 12.73
CA TYR A 45 12.28 3.26 12.20
C TYR A 45 13.41 3.72 13.10
N LYS A 46 13.15 3.84 14.40
CA LYS A 46 14.16 4.26 15.40
C LYS A 46 15.37 3.33 15.43
N GLU A 47 15.15 2.04 15.25
CA GLU A 47 16.21 1.04 15.27
C GLU A 47 17.01 0.97 13.96
N GLN A 48 16.33 1.07 12.82
CA GLN A 48 16.91 0.71 11.52
C GLN A 48 17.19 1.91 10.60
N CYS A 49 16.54 3.06 10.82
CA CYS A 49 16.49 4.14 9.84
C CYS A 49 16.92 5.50 10.40
N ALA A 50 16.63 5.80 11.66
CA ALA A 50 16.79 7.13 12.24
C ALA A 50 18.23 7.65 12.18
N ALA A 51 19.22 6.77 12.36
CA ALA A 51 20.64 7.15 12.26
C ALA A 51 21.03 7.73 10.88
N TRP A 52 20.26 7.42 9.83
CA TRP A 52 20.49 7.88 8.45
C TRP A 52 19.52 8.97 8.03
N HIS A 53 18.24 8.82 8.38
CA HIS A 53 17.17 9.68 7.90
C HIS A 53 16.70 10.74 8.93
N GLY A 54 17.39 10.84 10.07
CA GLY A 54 17.05 11.76 11.15
C GLY A 54 15.97 11.22 12.09
N ASP A 55 15.92 11.73 13.31
CA ASP A 55 14.98 11.23 14.34
C ASP A 55 13.50 11.51 14.00
N ASN A 56 13.25 12.55 13.21
CA ASN A 56 11.90 13.00 12.82
C ASN A 56 11.64 12.85 11.30
N LEU A 57 12.33 11.93 10.63
CA LEU A 57 12.24 11.70 9.19
C LEU A 57 12.66 12.90 8.31
N GLU A 58 13.38 13.86 8.87
CA GLU A 58 13.79 15.09 8.21
C GLU A 58 14.90 14.94 7.18
N GLY A 59 15.54 13.77 7.16
CA GLY A 59 16.74 13.52 6.36
C GLY A 59 18.01 14.02 7.02
N SER A 60 19.18 13.65 6.51
CA SER A 60 20.49 14.07 7.02
C SER A 60 21.54 14.06 5.91
N GLY A 61 22.09 15.20 5.57
CA GLY A 61 23.09 15.32 4.50
C GLY A 61 22.54 14.80 3.16
N PRO A 62 23.15 13.76 2.56
CA PRO A 62 22.66 13.19 1.30
C PRO A 62 21.43 12.29 1.46
N MET A 63 21.01 11.98 2.70
CA MET A 63 19.88 11.10 2.95
C MET A 63 18.57 11.88 2.83
N PRO A 64 17.62 11.42 1.99
CA PRO A 64 16.40 12.18 1.76
C PRO A 64 15.48 12.17 2.99
N PRO A 65 14.63 13.21 3.15
CA PRO A 65 13.54 13.18 4.10
C PRO A 65 12.53 12.08 3.73
N LEU A 66 11.94 11.46 4.74
CA LEU A 66 10.97 10.39 4.60
C LEU A 66 9.55 10.80 5.02
N ALA A 67 9.35 12.07 5.32
CA ALA A 67 8.05 12.68 5.61
C ALA A 67 8.02 14.16 5.21
N GLY A 68 6.82 14.73 5.19
CA GLY A 68 6.61 16.15 4.92
C GLY A 68 6.65 16.52 3.45
N ALA A 69 6.83 17.84 3.17
CA ALA A 69 6.68 18.40 1.82
C ALA A 69 7.65 17.82 0.80
N ASP A 70 8.93 17.72 1.15
CA ASP A 70 9.96 17.22 0.23
C ASP A 70 9.76 15.73 -0.10
N PHE A 71 9.33 14.93 0.88
CA PHE A 71 8.93 13.55 0.65
C PHE A 71 7.75 13.49 -0.32
N LEU A 72 6.72 14.31 -0.10
CA LEU A 72 5.54 14.34 -0.96
C LEU A 72 5.87 14.80 -2.39
N MET A 73 6.76 15.80 -2.57
CA MET A 73 7.19 16.20 -3.91
C MET A 73 7.82 15.05 -4.71
N ASN A 74 8.54 14.16 -4.05
CA ASN A 74 9.21 13.03 -4.70
C ASN A 74 8.28 11.83 -4.94
N TRP A 75 7.24 11.65 -4.12
CA TRP A 75 6.41 10.45 -4.09
C TRP A 75 4.95 10.67 -4.47
N GLN A 76 4.44 11.89 -4.41
CA GLN A 76 3.07 12.19 -4.82
C GLN A 76 2.81 11.75 -6.27
N GLY A 77 1.70 11.06 -6.48
CA GLY A 77 1.32 10.51 -7.78
C GLY A 77 1.89 9.13 -8.09
N LYS A 78 2.84 8.63 -7.27
CA LYS A 78 3.30 7.23 -7.33
C LYS A 78 2.44 6.35 -6.44
N SER A 79 2.60 5.04 -6.52
CA SER A 79 1.89 4.11 -5.65
C SER A 79 2.61 3.89 -4.31
N ILE A 80 1.86 3.45 -3.28
CA ILE A 80 2.48 2.94 -2.05
C ILE A 80 3.31 1.68 -2.35
N GLY A 81 2.92 0.90 -3.37
CA GLY A 81 3.67 -0.27 -3.82
C GLY A 81 5.07 0.08 -4.33
N ASP A 82 5.21 1.17 -5.11
CA ASP A 82 6.53 1.64 -5.56
C ASP A 82 7.44 2.02 -4.39
N LEU A 83 6.87 2.68 -3.38
CA LEU A 83 7.60 3.04 -2.17
C LEU A 83 7.96 1.81 -1.33
N TYR A 84 7.03 0.86 -1.20
CA TYR A 84 7.26 -0.42 -0.54
C TYR A 84 8.43 -1.17 -1.18
N GLU A 85 8.41 -1.34 -2.50
CA GLU A 85 9.45 -2.03 -3.24
C GLU A 85 10.80 -1.35 -3.07
N LYS A 86 10.83 -0.02 -3.14
CA LYS A 86 12.05 0.75 -2.89
C LYS A 86 12.64 0.46 -1.51
N ILE A 87 11.84 0.50 -0.45
CA ILE A 87 12.30 0.21 0.91
C ILE A 87 12.73 -1.25 1.02
N GLN A 88 11.87 -2.18 0.60
CA GLN A 88 12.09 -3.62 0.75
C GLN A 88 13.38 -4.10 0.07
N THR A 89 13.73 -3.52 -1.08
CA THR A 89 14.87 -3.99 -1.89
C THR A 89 16.16 -3.23 -1.64
N THR A 90 16.10 -2.00 -1.12
CA THR A 90 17.30 -1.15 -1.01
C THR A 90 17.63 -0.68 0.41
N MET A 91 16.73 -0.91 1.37
CA MET A 91 16.90 -0.47 2.76
C MET A 91 16.87 -1.65 3.74
N PRO A 92 17.53 -1.52 4.92
CA PRO A 92 18.56 -0.52 5.24
C PRO A 92 19.75 -0.61 4.29
N ALA A 93 20.37 0.53 3.93
CA ALA A 93 21.44 0.56 2.93
C ALA A 93 22.67 -0.33 3.29
N THR A 94 22.88 -0.59 4.58
CA THR A 94 23.90 -1.49 5.10
C THR A 94 23.56 -2.97 4.99
N ALA A 95 22.26 -3.29 4.84
CA ALA A 95 21.75 -4.66 4.74
C ALA A 95 20.44 -4.70 3.92
N PRO A 96 20.52 -4.42 2.60
CA PRO A 96 19.30 -4.38 1.75
C PRO A 96 18.55 -5.71 1.75
N GLY A 97 17.21 -5.63 1.78
CA GLY A 97 16.33 -6.80 1.71
C GLY A 97 16.23 -7.62 3.00
N THR A 98 16.76 -7.15 4.13
CA THR A 98 16.67 -7.87 5.41
C THR A 98 15.43 -7.58 6.22
N LEU A 99 14.67 -6.52 5.87
CA LEU A 99 13.41 -6.22 6.52
C LEU A 99 12.37 -7.31 6.19
N MET A 100 11.66 -7.76 7.20
CA MET A 100 10.49 -8.62 6.95
C MET A 100 9.40 -7.82 6.23
N PRO A 101 8.61 -8.45 5.34
CA PRO A 101 7.52 -7.76 4.63
C PRO A 101 6.56 -6.97 5.52
N ALA A 102 6.22 -7.50 6.68
CA ALA A 102 5.38 -6.81 7.66
C ALA A 102 6.07 -5.56 8.26
N GLN A 103 7.38 -5.61 8.50
CA GLN A 103 8.14 -4.45 8.98
C GLN A 103 8.17 -3.33 7.96
N THR A 104 8.31 -3.64 6.68
CA THR A 104 8.25 -2.64 5.61
C THR A 104 6.87 -1.99 5.52
N ALA A 105 5.79 -2.78 5.65
CA ALA A 105 4.43 -2.23 5.70
C ALA A 105 4.21 -1.34 6.94
N ASP A 106 4.73 -1.73 8.09
CA ASP A 106 4.66 -0.94 9.33
C ASP A 106 5.45 0.38 9.20
N LEU A 107 6.64 0.35 8.58
CA LEU A 107 7.43 1.55 8.27
C LEU A 107 6.66 2.52 7.35
N LEU A 108 6.02 2.01 6.30
CA LEU A 108 5.15 2.81 5.42
C LEU A 108 4.04 3.49 6.20
N ALA A 109 3.37 2.77 7.11
CA ALA A 109 2.32 3.33 7.95
C ALA A 109 2.85 4.48 8.82
N PHE A 110 4.05 4.35 9.38
CA PHE A 110 4.70 5.42 10.14
C PHE A 110 5.05 6.64 9.28
N MET A 111 5.59 6.43 8.08
CA MET A 111 5.90 7.50 7.12
C MET A 111 4.63 8.25 6.67
N LEU A 112 3.54 7.53 6.42
CA LEU A 112 2.24 8.11 6.09
C LEU A 112 1.69 8.94 7.25
N LYS A 113 1.70 8.42 8.47
CA LYS A 113 1.31 9.15 9.69
C LYS A 113 2.12 10.44 9.83
N SER A 114 3.44 10.37 9.67
CA SER A 114 4.35 11.51 9.79
C SER A 114 4.14 12.55 8.68
N SER A 115 3.65 12.11 7.51
CA SER A 115 3.25 12.95 6.39
C SER A 115 1.78 13.42 6.46
N LYS A 116 1.11 13.25 7.61
CA LYS A 116 -0.26 13.74 7.90
C LYS A 116 -1.38 13.00 7.14
N TYR A 117 -1.14 11.81 6.64
CA TYR A 117 -2.24 10.96 6.17
C TYR A 117 -3.06 10.43 7.35
N PRO A 118 -4.39 10.30 7.20
CA PRO A 118 -5.23 9.77 8.27
C PRO A 118 -5.01 8.27 8.45
N ALA A 119 -5.12 7.79 9.68
CA ALA A 119 -5.26 6.37 9.94
C ALA A 119 -6.67 5.89 9.56
N GLY A 120 -6.76 4.63 9.16
CA GLY A 120 -8.01 3.92 8.90
C GLY A 120 -8.16 2.70 9.80
N SER A 121 -9.04 1.80 9.39
CA SER A 121 -9.35 0.57 10.13
C SER A 121 -8.69 -0.69 9.57
N THR A 122 -8.03 -0.58 8.40
CA THR A 122 -7.39 -1.70 7.72
C THR A 122 -5.89 -1.47 7.65
N ALA A 123 -5.11 -2.47 8.03
CA ALA A 123 -3.65 -2.41 7.95
C ALA A 123 -3.17 -2.58 6.50
N LEU A 124 -2.06 -1.93 6.16
CA LEU A 124 -1.33 -2.20 4.91
C LEU A 124 -0.82 -3.64 4.92
N GLU A 125 -1.00 -4.34 3.81
CA GLU A 125 -0.41 -5.66 3.63
C GLU A 125 1.08 -5.54 3.26
N GLY A 126 1.88 -6.51 3.71
CA GLY A 126 3.29 -6.63 3.32
C GLY A 126 3.48 -7.30 1.96
N LYS A 127 2.73 -6.84 0.94
CA LYS A 127 2.73 -7.42 -0.41
C LYS A 127 2.64 -6.30 -1.45
N VAL A 128 3.60 -6.22 -2.35
CA VAL A 128 3.65 -5.16 -3.36
C VAL A 128 2.38 -5.10 -4.22
N GLU A 129 1.83 -6.25 -4.60
CA GLU A 129 0.65 -6.36 -5.46
C GLU A 129 -0.61 -5.74 -4.82
N ALA A 130 -0.73 -5.82 -3.49
CA ALA A 130 -1.82 -5.22 -2.74
C ALA A 130 -1.66 -3.69 -2.61
N LEU A 131 -0.43 -3.19 -2.70
CA LEU A 131 -0.07 -1.79 -2.47
C LEU A 131 0.04 -0.96 -3.77
N LEU A 132 0.33 -1.60 -4.91
CA LEU A 132 0.41 -0.93 -6.22
C LEU A 132 -0.88 -0.16 -6.60
N PRO A 133 -2.10 -0.65 -6.29
CA PRO A 133 -3.32 0.10 -6.61
C PRO A 133 -3.56 1.33 -5.73
N ILE A 134 -2.75 1.57 -4.68
CA ILE A 134 -2.95 2.67 -3.73
C ILE A 134 -2.04 3.83 -4.10
N SER A 135 -2.60 4.94 -4.56
CA SER A 135 -1.83 6.13 -4.92
C SER A 135 -1.49 7.01 -3.71
N LEU A 136 -0.28 7.58 -3.71
CA LEU A 136 0.12 8.66 -2.81
C LEU A 136 -0.44 9.97 -3.35
N ASP A 137 -1.66 10.29 -2.98
CA ASP A 137 -2.30 11.58 -3.25
C ASP A 137 -1.93 12.61 -2.17
N ALA A 138 -2.40 13.84 -2.29
CA ALA A 138 -2.16 14.85 -1.24
C ALA A 138 -2.90 14.46 0.04
N PRO A 139 -2.26 14.55 1.23
CA PRO A 139 -2.97 14.39 2.50
C PRO A 139 -4.02 15.50 2.65
N LYS A 140 -5.14 15.17 3.30
CA LYS A 140 -6.25 16.12 3.54
C LYS A 140 -6.03 16.93 4.79
#